data_2727bd0f0eef4b4959ea2dcdba505962
#
_entry.id   2727bd0f0eef4b4959ea2dcdba505962
#
_cell.length_a   1.000
_cell.length_b   1.000
_cell.length_c   1.000
_cell.angle_alpha   90.00
_cell.angle_beta   90.00
_cell.angle_gamma   90.00
#
_symmetry.space_group_name_H-M   'P 1'
#
loop_
_entity.id
_entity.type
_entity.pdbx_description
1 polymer ?
#
loop_
_entity_poly.entity_id
_entity_poly.type
_entity_poly.pdbx_seq_one_letter_code
_entity_poly.pdbx_strand_id
1 'polypeptide(L)'
;MLDEVQFVKNFEDAWNEYSMYGGMPYLLMCKSDEQKINYLNSLFNETSIKDIIERNDIKNIDVLEDILNIIPSSVGSLTNPNKLSDAFKLMKKQNIAPNTIKQYLDYCIDSFLIRKAYRYDVKGKNYIETPLKYYFSDIGLRNARLGFRQQEENYIMENIIYNELIIRGFNVDVGVVTTNEKNENNNYVRKQLEVDFICNLGYERYYIQSVLNIDSIEKREQEEKSLININDRFKKIIIVSNNIKKWKDDKGVLFLGLKDFLTNPDSIKD
;
A
#
# COMPACT_ATOMS: atom_id res chain seq x y z
N MET A 1 -24.72 31.60 0.01
CA MET A 1 -24.53 31.16 1.39
C MET A 1 -24.49 29.63 1.36
N LEU A 2 -23.31 29.05 1.33
CA LEU A 2 -23.15 27.62 1.54
C LEU A 2 -23.15 27.44 3.05
N ASP A 3 -24.20 26.82 3.58
CA ASP A 3 -24.25 26.42 4.97
C ASP A 3 -23.05 25.52 5.25
N GLU A 4 -22.14 25.99 6.08
CA GLU A 4 -21.04 25.20 6.65
C GLU A 4 -21.67 24.12 7.53
N VAL A 5 -22.01 22.99 6.95
CA VAL A 5 -22.28 21.78 7.69
C VAL A 5 -20.96 21.23 8.14
N GLN A 6 -20.45 21.70 9.27
CA GLN A 6 -19.34 21.09 9.99
C GLN A 6 -19.80 19.70 10.48
N PHE A 7 -19.62 18.69 9.65
CA PHE A 7 -19.62 17.29 10.10
C PHE A 7 -18.33 17.03 10.86
N VAL A 8 -18.33 17.33 12.15
CA VAL A 8 -17.26 16.84 13.04
C VAL A 8 -17.53 15.34 13.26
N LYS A 9 -17.07 14.52 12.33
CA LYS A 9 -17.02 13.07 12.53
C LYS A 9 -15.92 12.78 13.56
N ASN A 10 -16.16 11.80 14.44
CA ASN A 10 -15.04 11.27 15.23
C ASN A 10 -14.07 10.54 14.29
N PHE A 11 -12.87 10.26 14.78
CA PHE A 11 -11.83 9.64 13.93
C PHE A 11 -12.24 8.26 13.41
N GLU A 12 -12.95 7.46 14.22
CA GLU A 12 -13.37 6.10 13.81
C GLU A 12 -14.37 6.16 12.65
N ASP A 13 -15.35 7.04 12.72
CA ASP A 13 -16.31 7.22 11.62
C ASP A 13 -15.63 7.75 10.36
N ALA A 14 -14.69 8.70 10.50
CA ALA A 14 -13.91 9.23 9.39
C ALA A 14 -13.00 8.15 8.79
N TRP A 15 -12.36 7.33 9.61
CA TRP A 15 -11.55 6.22 9.17
C TRP A 15 -12.36 5.15 8.43
N ASN A 16 -13.50 4.74 8.98
CA ASN A 16 -14.38 3.77 8.35
C ASN A 16 -14.87 4.26 6.98
N GLU A 17 -15.22 5.53 6.88
CA GLU A 17 -15.64 6.11 5.60
C GLU A 17 -14.49 6.21 4.61
N TYR A 18 -13.33 6.70 5.04
CA TYR A 18 -12.17 6.85 4.18
C TYR A 18 -11.60 5.51 3.71
N SER A 19 -11.52 4.52 4.59
CA SER A 19 -11.05 3.17 4.25
C SER A 19 -12.01 2.44 3.29
N MET A 20 -13.31 2.78 3.34
CA MET A 20 -14.33 2.21 2.45
C MET A 20 -14.40 2.93 1.10
N TYR A 21 -14.51 4.26 1.12
CA TYR A 21 -14.84 5.04 -0.08
C TYR A 21 -13.69 5.87 -0.63
N GLY A 22 -12.56 5.97 0.09
CA GLY A 22 -11.41 6.76 -0.34
C GLY A 22 -11.58 8.26 -0.12
N GLY A 23 -10.74 9.05 -0.81
CA GLY A 23 -10.62 10.49 -0.63
C GLY A 23 -11.00 11.32 -1.84
N MET A 24 -11.76 10.79 -2.80
CA MET A 24 -12.19 11.57 -3.97
C MET A 24 -13.07 12.75 -3.53
N PRO A 25 -12.77 14.00 -3.95
CA PRO A 25 -13.45 15.21 -3.43
C PRO A 25 -14.97 15.22 -3.58
N TYR A 26 -15.49 14.64 -4.65
CA TYR A 26 -16.93 14.61 -4.90
C TYR A 26 -17.71 13.76 -3.88
N LEU A 27 -17.03 12.81 -3.21
CA LEU A 27 -17.66 11.99 -2.16
C LEU A 27 -18.23 12.82 -1.00
N LEU A 28 -17.64 13.98 -0.73
CA LEU A 28 -18.15 14.93 0.29
C LEU A 28 -19.54 15.49 -0.06
N MET A 29 -19.92 15.46 -1.34
CA MET A 29 -21.22 15.93 -1.82
C MET A 29 -22.27 14.81 -1.85
N CYS A 30 -21.85 13.55 -1.76
CA CYS A 30 -22.74 12.39 -1.77
C CYS A 30 -23.46 12.27 -0.42
N LYS A 31 -24.79 12.10 -0.47
CA LYS A 31 -25.65 12.04 0.71
C LYS A 31 -25.95 10.61 1.19
N SER A 32 -25.65 9.61 0.37
CA SER A 32 -25.87 8.19 0.69
C SER A 32 -24.72 7.32 0.20
N ASP A 33 -24.57 6.15 0.79
CA ASP A 33 -23.58 5.16 0.37
C ASP A 33 -23.80 4.70 -1.06
N GLU A 34 -25.06 4.58 -1.48
CA GLU A 34 -25.40 4.25 -2.87
C GLU A 34 -24.84 5.31 -3.86
N GLN A 35 -24.96 6.58 -3.53
CA GLN A 35 -24.39 7.65 -4.36
C GLN A 35 -22.86 7.58 -4.44
N LYS A 36 -22.20 7.28 -3.32
CA LYS A 36 -20.74 7.10 -3.28
C LYS A 36 -20.30 5.91 -4.13
N ILE A 37 -20.96 4.76 -3.96
CA ILE A 37 -20.70 3.54 -4.72
C ILE A 37 -20.89 3.77 -6.21
N ASN A 38 -22.00 4.37 -6.61
CA ASN A 38 -22.30 4.67 -8.02
C ASN A 38 -21.25 5.62 -8.63
N TYR A 39 -20.89 6.67 -7.89
CA TYR A 39 -19.84 7.60 -8.32
C TYR A 39 -18.49 6.91 -8.52
N LEU A 40 -18.04 6.12 -7.55
CA LEU A 40 -16.74 5.43 -7.63
C LEU A 40 -16.71 4.39 -8.74
N ASN A 41 -17.80 3.63 -8.95
CA ASN A 41 -17.92 2.69 -10.05
C ASN A 41 -17.88 3.40 -11.42
N SER A 42 -18.59 4.50 -11.55
CA SER A 42 -18.60 5.33 -12.78
C SER A 42 -17.21 5.91 -13.04
N LEU A 43 -16.58 6.49 -12.02
CA LEU A 43 -15.23 7.04 -12.12
C LEU A 43 -14.20 5.97 -12.51
N PHE A 44 -14.28 4.80 -11.93
CA PHE A 44 -13.38 3.69 -12.25
C PHE A 44 -13.57 3.20 -13.69
N ASN A 45 -14.79 2.91 -14.09
CA ASN A 45 -15.08 2.28 -15.38
C ASN A 45 -15.05 3.27 -16.54
N GLU A 46 -15.70 4.41 -16.41
CA GLU A 46 -15.89 5.36 -17.51
C GLU A 46 -14.73 6.33 -17.65
N THR A 47 -14.05 6.67 -16.56
CA THR A 47 -12.94 7.62 -16.63
C THR A 47 -11.61 6.89 -16.67
N SER A 48 -11.31 6.00 -15.67
CA SER A 48 -9.99 5.41 -15.58
C SER A 48 -9.76 4.34 -16.65
N ILE A 49 -10.66 3.35 -16.79
CA ILE A 49 -10.46 2.25 -17.74
C ILE A 49 -10.58 2.73 -19.17
N LYS A 50 -11.61 3.54 -19.48
CA LYS A 50 -11.82 4.05 -20.82
C LYS A 50 -10.67 4.92 -21.29
N ASP A 51 -10.15 5.83 -20.44
CA ASP A 51 -8.99 6.65 -20.75
C ASP A 51 -7.74 5.80 -21.01
N ILE A 52 -7.50 4.76 -20.20
CA ILE A 52 -6.37 3.84 -20.39
C ILE A 52 -6.46 3.12 -21.74
N ILE A 53 -7.66 2.64 -22.11
CA ILE A 53 -7.89 1.92 -23.36
C ILE A 53 -7.69 2.84 -24.57
N GLU A 54 -8.33 4.00 -24.56
CA GLU A 54 -8.31 4.94 -25.69
C GLU A 54 -6.93 5.56 -25.90
N ARG A 55 -6.27 5.98 -24.82
CA ARG A 55 -4.94 6.61 -24.87
C ARG A 55 -3.86 5.67 -25.39
N ASN A 56 -3.96 4.37 -25.08
CA ASN A 56 -2.93 3.40 -25.40
C ASN A 56 -3.31 2.43 -26.53
N ASP A 57 -4.44 2.66 -27.22
CA ASP A 57 -4.97 1.81 -28.30
C ASP A 57 -4.97 0.31 -27.89
N ILE A 58 -5.46 0.02 -26.69
CA ILE A 58 -5.44 -1.34 -26.14
C ILE A 58 -6.42 -2.21 -26.92
N LYS A 59 -5.89 -3.24 -27.57
CA LYS A 59 -6.69 -4.17 -28.39
C LYS A 59 -7.22 -5.35 -27.60
N ASN A 60 -6.49 -5.77 -26.57
CA ASN A 60 -6.89 -6.90 -25.73
C ASN A 60 -7.43 -6.41 -24.38
N ILE A 61 -8.66 -5.91 -24.42
CA ILE A 61 -9.34 -5.33 -23.26
C ILE A 61 -9.51 -6.37 -22.14
N ASP A 62 -9.79 -7.63 -22.50
CA ASP A 62 -10.00 -8.71 -21.53
C ASP A 62 -8.76 -8.91 -20.63
N VAL A 63 -7.56 -8.78 -21.19
CA VAL A 63 -6.31 -8.89 -20.40
C VAL A 63 -6.16 -7.73 -19.43
N LEU A 64 -6.51 -6.50 -19.85
CA LEU A 64 -6.50 -5.34 -18.94
C LEU A 64 -7.51 -5.53 -17.81
N GLU A 65 -8.73 -5.95 -18.13
CA GLU A 65 -9.78 -6.25 -17.16
C GLU A 65 -9.34 -7.30 -16.14
N ASP A 66 -8.67 -8.35 -16.61
CA ASP A 66 -8.14 -9.40 -15.75
C ASP A 66 -7.01 -8.91 -14.82
N ILE A 67 -6.11 -8.08 -15.31
CA ILE A 67 -5.09 -7.42 -14.48
C ILE A 67 -5.77 -6.56 -13.43
N LEU A 68 -6.78 -5.77 -13.82
CA LEU A 68 -7.55 -4.91 -12.93
C LEU A 68 -8.46 -5.69 -11.94
N ASN A 69 -8.68 -6.98 -12.14
CA ASN A 69 -9.31 -7.87 -11.14
C ASN A 69 -8.31 -8.43 -10.13
N ILE A 70 -7.06 -8.67 -10.56
CA ILE A 70 -6.03 -9.30 -9.72
C ILE A 70 -5.33 -8.26 -8.84
N ILE A 71 -4.94 -7.12 -9.41
CA ILE A 71 -4.14 -6.12 -8.68
C ILE A 71 -4.85 -5.57 -7.43
N PRO A 72 -6.16 -5.24 -7.43
CA PRO A 72 -6.85 -4.79 -6.23
C PRO A 72 -6.82 -5.80 -5.07
N SER A 73 -6.89 -7.10 -5.40
CA SER A 73 -6.82 -8.19 -4.41
C SER A 73 -5.39 -8.47 -3.92
N SER A 74 -4.37 -7.96 -4.62
CA SER A 74 -2.95 -8.17 -4.31
C SER A 74 -2.22 -6.90 -3.86
N VAL A 75 -2.97 -5.85 -3.50
CA VAL A 75 -2.41 -4.60 -2.94
C VAL A 75 -1.51 -4.92 -1.76
N GLY A 76 -0.34 -4.28 -1.69
CA GLY A 76 0.65 -4.55 -0.65
C GLY A 76 1.38 -5.90 -0.78
N SER A 77 0.98 -6.78 -1.70
CA SER A 77 1.65 -8.06 -1.91
C SER A 77 2.67 -8.00 -3.04
N LEU A 78 3.74 -8.78 -2.90
CA LEU A 78 4.79 -8.86 -3.91
C LEU A 78 4.28 -9.52 -5.20
N THR A 79 4.27 -8.76 -6.26
CA THR A 79 3.74 -9.15 -7.58
C THR A 79 4.76 -8.91 -8.69
N ASN A 80 4.80 -9.78 -9.67
CA ASN A 80 5.60 -9.59 -10.87
C ASN A 80 4.84 -10.08 -12.12
N PRO A 81 5.18 -9.57 -13.32
CA PRO A 81 4.54 -9.96 -14.57
C PRO A 81 4.61 -11.46 -14.87
N ASN A 82 5.68 -12.15 -14.47
CA ASN A 82 5.82 -13.61 -14.67
C ASN A 82 4.78 -14.38 -13.84
N LYS A 83 4.65 -14.06 -12.54
CA LYS A 83 3.63 -14.67 -11.67
C LYS A 83 2.21 -14.44 -12.20
N LEU A 84 1.93 -13.24 -12.72
CA LEU A 84 0.64 -12.93 -13.32
C LEU A 84 0.42 -13.74 -14.60
N SER A 85 1.44 -13.87 -15.46
CA SER A 85 1.38 -14.71 -16.67
C SER A 85 1.07 -16.16 -16.32
N ASP A 86 1.74 -16.72 -15.31
CA ASP A 86 1.49 -18.08 -14.83
C ASP A 86 0.06 -18.23 -14.27
N ALA A 87 -0.43 -17.25 -13.54
CA ALA A 87 -1.80 -17.23 -13.02
C ALA A 87 -2.84 -17.22 -14.15
N PHE A 88 -2.65 -16.39 -15.19
CA PHE A 88 -3.54 -16.38 -16.36
C PHE A 88 -3.55 -17.72 -17.10
N LYS A 89 -2.37 -18.33 -17.26
CA LYS A 89 -2.26 -19.64 -17.90
C LYS A 89 -2.98 -20.74 -17.12
N LEU A 90 -2.86 -20.73 -15.80
CA LEU A 90 -3.50 -21.75 -14.94
C LEU A 90 -5.00 -21.53 -14.80
N MET A 91 -5.44 -20.30 -14.54
CA MET A 91 -6.83 -20.00 -14.21
C MET A 91 -7.73 -19.86 -15.45
N LYS A 92 -7.21 -19.26 -16.52
CA LYS A 92 -7.99 -18.93 -17.73
C LYS A 92 -7.55 -19.65 -18.99
N LYS A 93 -6.50 -20.48 -18.92
CA LYS A 93 -5.87 -21.13 -20.08
C LYS A 93 -5.43 -20.13 -21.17
N GLN A 94 -5.16 -18.89 -20.77
CA GLN A 94 -4.67 -17.84 -21.65
C GLN A 94 -3.15 -17.72 -21.50
N ASN A 95 -2.45 -17.68 -22.63
CA ASN A 95 -0.99 -17.50 -22.64
C ASN A 95 -0.67 -16.03 -22.95
N ILE A 96 -0.50 -15.24 -21.91
CA ILE A 96 -0.20 -13.81 -22.01
C ILE A 96 1.27 -13.60 -21.69
N ALA A 97 2.01 -12.96 -22.59
CA ALA A 97 3.42 -12.70 -22.38
C ALA A 97 3.65 -11.76 -21.19
N PRO A 98 4.64 -12.01 -20.32
CA PRO A 98 4.96 -11.13 -19.19
C PRO A 98 5.20 -9.67 -19.59
N ASN A 99 5.77 -9.43 -20.77
CA ASN A 99 5.99 -8.08 -21.29
C ASN A 99 4.69 -7.34 -21.57
N THR A 100 3.65 -8.02 -22.06
CA THR A 100 2.31 -7.44 -22.27
C THR A 100 1.69 -7.05 -20.93
N ILE A 101 1.81 -7.93 -19.92
CA ILE A 101 1.32 -7.65 -18.57
C ILE A 101 2.05 -6.44 -17.98
N LYS A 102 3.38 -6.39 -18.10
CA LYS A 102 4.19 -5.25 -17.67
C LYS A 102 3.72 -3.96 -18.33
N GLN A 103 3.52 -3.98 -19.64
CA GLN A 103 3.05 -2.82 -20.39
C GLN A 103 1.69 -2.32 -19.89
N TYR A 104 0.74 -3.21 -19.63
CA TYR A 104 -0.58 -2.82 -19.12
C TYR A 104 -0.52 -2.28 -17.68
N LEU A 105 0.36 -2.84 -16.83
CA LEU A 105 0.65 -2.27 -15.52
C LEU A 105 1.24 -0.86 -15.63
N ASP A 106 2.17 -0.64 -16.57
CA ASP A 106 2.75 0.68 -16.81
C ASP A 106 1.68 1.68 -17.28
N TYR A 107 0.72 1.28 -18.12
CA TYR A 107 -0.42 2.12 -18.51
C TYR A 107 -1.32 2.50 -17.31
N CYS A 108 -1.55 1.56 -16.39
CA CYS A 108 -2.29 1.85 -15.15
C CYS A 108 -1.51 2.82 -14.24
N ILE A 109 -0.18 2.77 -14.25
CA ILE A 109 0.68 3.71 -13.51
C ILE A 109 0.64 5.09 -14.16
N ASP A 110 0.77 5.17 -15.49
CA ASP A 110 0.76 6.42 -16.24
C ASP A 110 -0.58 7.17 -16.16
N SER A 111 -1.67 6.42 -15.94
CA SER A 111 -3.01 6.99 -15.66
C SER A 111 -3.23 7.37 -14.20
N PHE A 112 -2.23 7.22 -13.34
CA PHE A 112 -2.33 7.46 -11.90
C PHE A 112 -3.35 6.58 -11.16
N LEU A 113 -3.81 5.49 -11.75
CA LEU A 113 -4.71 4.55 -11.09
C LEU A 113 -4.00 3.79 -9.98
N ILE A 114 -2.78 3.32 -10.28
CA ILE A 114 -1.90 2.64 -9.33
C ILE A 114 -0.51 3.28 -9.30
N ARG A 115 0.21 3.01 -8.23
CA ARG A 115 1.62 3.35 -8.06
C ARG A 115 2.42 2.08 -7.80
N LYS A 116 3.68 2.06 -8.25
CA LYS A 116 4.61 0.97 -7.94
C LYS A 116 5.62 1.39 -6.87
N ALA A 117 5.87 0.51 -5.91
CA ALA A 117 6.95 0.65 -4.94
C ALA A 117 8.05 -0.35 -5.28
N TYR A 118 9.27 0.16 -5.46
CA TYR A 118 10.44 -0.64 -5.72
C TYR A 118 10.92 -1.32 -4.45
N ARG A 119 11.59 -2.46 -4.61
CA ARG A 119 12.27 -3.11 -3.48
C ARG A 119 13.72 -2.63 -3.39
N TYR A 120 14.15 -2.34 -2.18
CA TYR A 120 15.49 -1.88 -1.89
C TYR A 120 16.15 -2.79 -0.85
N ASP A 121 17.27 -3.42 -1.20
CA ASP A 121 18.10 -4.14 -0.24
C ASP A 121 18.86 -3.14 0.63
N VAL A 122 18.45 -3.05 1.90
CA VAL A 122 19.00 -2.08 2.85
C VAL A 122 20.48 -2.31 3.11
N LYS A 123 20.91 -3.57 3.19
CA LYS A 123 22.30 -3.96 3.46
C LYS A 123 23.15 -3.94 2.19
N GLY A 124 22.62 -4.43 1.08
CA GLY A 124 23.28 -4.43 -0.23
C GLY A 124 23.30 -3.06 -0.92
N LYS A 125 22.46 -2.11 -0.45
CA LYS A 125 22.31 -0.75 -1.00
C LYS A 125 22.01 -0.72 -2.49
N ASN A 126 21.17 -1.63 -2.94
CA ASN A 126 20.77 -1.75 -4.35
C ASN A 126 19.26 -2.02 -4.50
N TYR A 127 18.72 -1.61 -5.63
CA TYR A 127 17.35 -1.92 -5.99
C TYR A 127 17.20 -3.36 -6.48
N ILE A 128 16.06 -3.96 -6.16
CA ILE A 128 15.66 -5.27 -6.64
C ILE A 128 14.53 -5.03 -7.64
N GLU A 129 14.77 -5.39 -8.90
CA GLU A 129 13.86 -5.06 -10.00
C GLU A 129 12.48 -5.72 -9.88
N THR A 130 12.44 -6.97 -9.42
CA THR A 130 11.20 -7.75 -9.25
C THR A 130 11.32 -8.76 -8.11
N PRO A 131 10.23 -9.14 -7.44
CA PRO A 131 8.86 -8.60 -7.56
C PRO A 131 8.71 -7.21 -6.94
N LEU A 132 7.64 -6.50 -7.30
CA LEU A 132 7.30 -5.16 -6.80
C LEU A 132 5.99 -5.21 -5.99
N LYS A 133 5.72 -4.17 -5.20
CA LYS A 133 4.38 -3.91 -4.65
C LYS A 133 3.66 -2.84 -5.48
N TYR A 134 2.34 -2.97 -5.55
CA TYR A 134 1.47 -1.99 -6.21
C TYR A 134 0.43 -1.48 -5.21
N TYR A 135 0.19 -0.17 -5.22
CA TYR A 135 -0.78 0.51 -4.37
C TYR A 135 -1.74 1.32 -5.24
N PHE A 136 -3.01 1.31 -4.90
CA PHE A 136 -3.97 2.21 -5.55
C PHE A 136 -3.76 3.64 -5.09
N SER A 137 -3.86 4.58 -6.03
CA SER A 137 -3.77 6.02 -5.69
C SER A 137 -4.95 6.50 -4.85
N ASP A 138 -6.08 5.81 -4.95
CA ASP A 138 -7.24 5.99 -4.08
C ASP A 138 -7.85 4.64 -3.69
N ILE A 139 -8.07 4.45 -2.39
CA ILE A 139 -8.57 3.17 -1.86
C ILE A 139 -10.05 2.92 -2.26
N GLY A 140 -10.83 3.96 -2.46
CA GLY A 140 -12.21 3.84 -2.92
C GLY A 140 -12.30 3.27 -4.34
N LEU A 141 -11.38 3.63 -5.23
CA LEU A 141 -11.29 3.05 -6.57
C LEU A 141 -10.92 1.57 -6.52
N ARG A 142 -9.97 1.19 -5.62
CA ARG A 142 -9.66 -0.23 -5.36
C ARG A 142 -10.92 -0.99 -4.91
N ASN A 143 -11.62 -0.45 -3.92
CA ASN A 143 -12.80 -1.08 -3.35
C ASN A 143 -13.97 -1.17 -4.34
N ALA A 144 -14.17 -0.13 -5.17
CA ALA A 144 -15.15 -0.14 -6.25
C ALA A 144 -14.89 -1.29 -7.22
N ARG A 145 -13.64 -1.52 -7.63
CA ARG A 145 -13.29 -2.65 -8.51
C ARG A 145 -13.59 -4.00 -7.89
N LEU A 146 -13.43 -4.14 -6.58
CA LEU A 146 -13.75 -5.36 -5.83
C LEU A 146 -15.23 -5.45 -5.43
N GLY A 147 -16.08 -4.52 -5.87
CA GLY A 147 -17.50 -4.47 -5.51
C GLY A 147 -17.70 -4.28 -4.00
N PHE A 148 -16.77 -3.61 -3.31
CA PHE A 148 -16.78 -3.35 -1.86
C PHE A 148 -16.87 -4.60 -0.98
N ARG A 149 -16.42 -5.77 -1.49
CA ARG A 149 -16.54 -7.06 -0.80
C ARG A 149 -15.30 -7.47 0.00
N GLN A 150 -14.12 -7.03 -0.43
CA GLN A 150 -12.86 -7.42 0.22
C GLN A 150 -12.34 -6.27 1.08
N GLN A 151 -12.29 -6.52 2.38
CA GLN A 151 -11.94 -5.54 3.41
C GLN A 151 -10.78 -6.07 4.27
N GLU A 152 -9.66 -6.40 3.60
CA GLU A 152 -8.46 -6.79 4.32
C GLU A 152 -7.83 -5.53 4.94
N GLU A 153 -8.14 -5.28 6.20
CA GLU A 153 -7.77 -4.06 6.94
C GLU A 153 -6.28 -3.76 6.89
N ASN A 154 -5.42 -4.78 6.96
CA ASN A 154 -3.98 -4.62 6.88
C ASN A 154 -3.53 -4.02 5.53
N TYR A 155 -4.05 -4.53 4.42
CA TYR A 155 -3.69 -4.05 3.09
C TYR A 155 -4.28 -2.66 2.80
N ILE A 156 -5.50 -2.39 3.27
CA ILE A 156 -6.13 -1.07 3.17
C ILE A 156 -5.30 -0.05 3.96
N MET A 157 -4.95 -0.35 5.19
CA MET A 157 -4.13 0.50 6.05
C MET A 157 -2.75 0.76 5.42
N GLU A 158 -2.08 -0.29 4.94
CA GLU A 158 -0.78 -0.19 4.28
C GLU A 158 -0.86 0.71 3.04
N ASN A 159 -1.89 0.56 2.19
CA ASN A 159 -2.10 1.41 1.03
C ASN A 159 -2.33 2.88 1.41
N ILE A 160 -3.12 3.13 2.45
CA ILE A 160 -3.40 4.49 2.93
C ILE A 160 -2.13 5.14 3.48
N ILE A 161 -1.34 4.41 4.28
CA ILE A 161 -0.04 4.89 4.78
C ILE A 161 0.91 5.20 3.63
N TYR A 162 0.99 4.32 2.63
CA TYR A 162 1.79 4.56 1.43
C TYR A 162 1.41 5.87 0.73
N ASN A 163 0.11 6.08 0.49
CA ASN A 163 -0.39 7.29 -0.16
C ASN A 163 -0.09 8.54 0.66
N GLU A 164 -0.28 8.49 1.98
CA GLU A 164 0.03 9.60 2.87
C GLU A 164 1.53 9.96 2.84
N LEU A 165 2.42 8.96 2.83
CA LEU A 165 3.86 9.18 2.71
C LEU A 165 4.23 9.84 1.39
N ILE A 166 3.60 9.45 0.28
CA ILE A 166 3.78 10.09 -1.03
C ILE A 166 3.28 11.55 -1.01
N ILE A 167 2.11 11.81 -0.41
CA ILE A 167 1.55 13.17 -0.27
C ILE A 167 2.50 14.07 0.54
N ARG A 168 3.17 13.53 1.56
CA ARG A 168 4.21 14.24 2.34
C ARG A 168 5.51 14.47 1.57
N GLY A 169 5.60 14.02 0.32
CA GLY A 169 6.75 14.24 -0.57
C GLY A 169 7.88 13.22 -0.43
N PHE A 170 7.67 12.12 0.28
CA PHE A 170 8.68 11.06 0.38
C PHE A 170 8.78 10.25 -0.91
N ASN A 171 10.01 9.84 -1.27
CA ASN A 171 10.22 8.69 -2.11
C ASN A 171 10.08 7.44 -1.25
N VAL A 172 9.16 6.56 -1.62
CA VAL A 172 8.78 5.39 -0.81
C VAL A 172 9.11 4.10 -1.55
N ASP A 173 9.97 3.29 -0.94
CA ASP A 173 10.37 1.97 -1.41
C ASP A 173 9.98 0.91 -0.37
N VAL A 174 9.94 -0.36 -0.78
CA VAL A 174 9.80 -1.52 0.12
C VAL A 174 11.18 -1.99 0.55
N GLY A 175 11.41 -2.13 1.85
CA GLY A 175 12.69 -2.56 2.39
C GLY A 175 12.88 -4.07 2.37
N VAL A 176 14.08 -4.52 2.02
CA VAL A 176 14.52 -5.90 2.19
C VAL A 176 15.72 -5.94 3.11
N VAL A 177 15.60 -6.67 4.21
CA VAL A 177 16.66 -6.84 5.20
C VAL A 177 17.07 -8.30 5.25
N THR A 178 18.26 -8.60 4.75
CA THR A 178 18.79 -9.98 4.79
C THR A 178 19.37 -10.28 6.16
N THR A 179 18.93 -11.38 6.76
CA THR A 179 19.43 -11.93 8.02
C THR A 179 19.93 -13.36 7.84
N ASN A 180 20.80 -13.82 8.72
CA ASN A 180 21.21 -15.22 8.81
C ASN A 180 20.61 -15.78 10.09
N GLU A 181 19.69 -16.70 9.97
CA GLU A 181 19.04 -17.38 11.09
C GLU A 181 19.46 -18.86 11.12
N LYS A 182 19.56 -19.44 12.32
CA LYS A 182 19.77 -20.88 12.44
C LYS A 182 18.44 -21.59 12.25
N ASN A 183 18.43 -22.60 11.38
CA ASN A 183 17.30 -23.51 11.26
C ASN A 183 17.31 -24.57 12.39
N GLU A 184 16.29 -25.44 12.41
CA GLU A 184 16.15 -26.54 13.39
C GLU A 184 17.36 -27.47 13.42
N ASN A 185 18.09 -27.60 12.33
CA ASN A 185 19.31 -28.41 12.20
C ASN A 185 20.58 -27.59 12.52
N ASN A 186 20.48 -26.44 13.17
CA ASN A 186 21.60 -25.58 13.58
C ASN A 186 22.42 -24.99 12.39
N ASN A 187 21.93 -25.12 11.15
CA ASN A 187 22.56 -24.54 9.96
C ASN A 187 22.11 -23.10 9.76
N TYR A 188 23.02 -22.21 9.35
CA TYR A 188 22.67 -20.85 8.99
C TYR A 188 21.92 -20.83 7.66
N VAL A 189 20.71 -20.27 7.70
CA VAL A 189 19.87 -20.06 6.53
C VAL A 189 19.69 -18.55 6.33
N ARG A 190 19.91 -18.11 5.12
CA ARG A 190 19.64 -16.72 4.71
C ARG A 190 18.13 -16.49 4.65
N LYS A 191 17.64 -15.51 5.42
CA LYS A 191 16.25 -15.10 5.43
C LYS A 191 16.13 -13.63 5.03
N GLN A 192 15.12 -13.31 4.25
CA GLN A 192 14.77 -11.94 3.92
C GLN A 192 13.59 -11.52 4.77
N LEU A 193 13.75 -10.42 5.50
CA LEU A 193 12.68 -9.74 6.22
C LEU A 193 12.26 -8.52 5.41
N GLU A 194 10.98 -8.22 5.42
CA GLU A 194 10.43 -7.05 4.74
C GLU A 194 10.28 -5.89 5.73
N VAL A 195 10.54 -4.69 5.25
CA VAL A 195 10.13 -3.42 5.87
C VAL A 195 9.15 -2.77 4.92
N ASP A 196 7.93 -2.50 5.38
CA ASP A 196 6.86 -2.05 4.49
C ASP A 196 7.26 -0.79 3.72
N PHE A 197 7.89 0.18 4.40
CA PHE A 197 8.30 1.42 3.74
C PHE A 197 9.69 1.89 4.16
N ILE A 198 10.50 2.21 3.15
CA ILE A 198 11.70 3.03 3.29
C ILE A 198 11.35 4.39 2.69
N CYS A 199 11.30 5.42 3.53
CA CYS A 199 10.90 6.77 3.13
C CYS A 199 12.12 7.66 3.07
N ASN A 200 12.41 8.25 1.92
CA ASN A 200 13.52 9.15 1.72
C ASN A 200 13.02 10.56 1.35
N LEU A 201 13.53 11.57 2.05
CA LEU A 201 13.27 12.98 1.74
C LEU A 201 14.54 13.82 2.04
N GLY A 202 15.25 14.23 0.99
CA GLY A 202 16.53 14.91 1.16
C GLY A 202 17.56 14.03 1.88
N TYR A 203 18.02 14.47 3.04
CA TYR A 203 18.98 13.72 3.89
C TYR A 203 18.29 12.82 4.92
N GLU A 204 16.97 12.90 5.02
CA GLU A 204 16.18 12.12 5.96
C GLU A 204 15.79 10.78 5.39
N ARG A 205 15.85 9.76 6.23
CA ARG A 205 15.33 8.41 5.93
C ARG A 205 14.59 7.89 7.14
N TYR A 206 13.48 7.21 6.85
CA TYR A 206 12.65 6.53 7.84
C TYR A 206 12.40 5.10 7.38
N TYR A 207 12.39 4.17 8.33
CA TYR A 207 11.96 2.79 8.15
C TYR A 207 10.65 2.62 8.88
N ILE A 208 9.61 2.29 8.16
CA ILE A 208 8.25 2.26 8.70
C ILE A 208 7.63 0.90 8.48
N GLN A 209 7.03 0.35 9.54
CA GLN A 209 6.22 -0.87 9.51
C GLN A 209 4.77 -0.52 9.83
N SER A 210 3.83 -1.13 9.12
CA SER A 210 2.38 -0.97 9.29
C SER A 210 1.81 -2.19 10.00
N VAL A 211 1.16 -2.02 11.15
CA VAL A 211 0.70 -3.13 11.98
C VAL A 211 -0.70 -2.88 12.52
N LEU A 212 -1.60 -3.85 12.40
CA LEU A 212 -2.97 -3.69 12.92
C LEU A 212 -3.00 -3.60 14.45
N ASN A 213 -2.28 -4.49 15.13
CA ASN A 213 -2.20 -4.46 16.58
C ASN A 213 -0.87 -5.05 17.08
N ILE A 214 -0.52 -4.71 18.32
CA ILE A 214 0.67 -5.18 19.04
C ILE A 214 0.28 -5.75 20.41
N ASP A 215 -0.78 -6.57 20.45
CA ASP A 215 -1.43 -7.01 21.68
C ASP A 215 -0.58 -7.95 22.52
N SER A 216 0.45 -8.60 21.94
CA SER A 216 1.40 -9.44 22.69
C SER A 216 2.85 -9.01 22.44
N ILE A 217 3.72 -9.39 23.37
CA ILE A 217 5.16 -9.13 23.29
C ILE A 217 5.74 -9.85 22.06
N GLU A 218 5.34 -11.12 21.84
CA GLU A 218 5.83 -11.92 20.72
C GLU A 218 5.48 -11.30 19.38
N LYS A 219 4.24 -10.79 19.24
CA LYS A 219 3.81 -10.11 18.02
C LYS A 219 4.58 -8.82 17.79
N ARG A 220 4.76 -8.03 18.84
CA ARG A 220 5.59 -6.83 18.79
C ARG A 220 7.02 -7.13 18.35
N GLU A 221 7.67 -8.13 18.95
CA GLU A 221 9.03 -8.54 18.60
C GLU A 221 9.13 -9.05 17.16
N GLN A 222 8.08 -9.73 16.67
CA GLN A 222 8.01 -10.17 15.28
C GLN A 222 8.00 -8.98 14.31
N GLU A 223 7.18 -7.95 14.58
CA GLU A 223 7.08 -6.76 13.74
C GLU A 223 8.33 -5.87 13.82
N GLU A 224 8.95 -5.77 14.98
CA GLU A 224 10.21 -5.05 15.18
C GLU A 224 11.39 -5.73 14.45
N LYS A 225 11.31 -7.03 14.23
CA LYS A 225 12.46 -7.86 13.79
C LYS A 225 13.14 -7.32 12.53
N SER A 226 12.38 -6.87 11.55
CA SER A 226 12.94 -6.29 10.32
C SER A 226 13.71 -4.99 10.63
N LEU A 227 13.13 -4.13 11.46
CA LEU A 227 13.67 -2.82 11.80
C LEU A 227 14.95 -2.90 12.65
N ILE A 228 14.98 -3.74 13.69
CA ILE A 228 16.13 -3.89 14.58
C ILE A 228 17.34 -4.52 13.89
N ASN A 229 17.15 -5.26 12.82
CA ASN A 229 18.21 -5.82 11.99
C ASN A 229 18.84 -4.83 11.01
N ILE A 230 18.36 -3.59 10.97
CA ILE A 230 18.97 -2.48 10.22
C ILE A 230 19.96 -1.76 11.15
N ASN A 231 21.22 -1.81 10.78
CA ASN A 231 22.29 -1.21 11.58
C ASN A 231 22.70 0.17 11.02
N ASP A 232 21.79 1.13 11.15
CA ASP A 232 22.06 2.54 10.85
C ASP A 232 21.36 3.46 11.85
N ARG A 233 21.54 4.79 11.68
CA ARG A 233 21.05 5.82 12.62
C ARG A 233 19.67 6.38 12.26
N PHE A 234 19.08 5.91 11.18
CA PHE A 234 17.80 6.43 10.74
C PHE A 234 16.65 5.93 11.63
N LYS A 235 15.60 6.72 11.70
CA LYS A 235 14.45 6.45 12.56
C LYS A 235 13.72 5.19 12.09
N LYS A 236 13.31 4.39 13.07
CA LYS A 236 12.55 3.16 12.91
C LYS A 236 11.21 3.36 13.58
N ILE A 237 10.14 3.14 12.85
CA ILE A 237 8.79 3.52 13.25
C ILE A 237 7.84 2.34 13.01
N ILE A 238 6.96 2.09 13.97
CA ILE A 238 5.82 1.18 13.81
C ILE A 238 4.55 2.00 13.92
N ILE A 239 3.75 2.01 12.86
CA ILE A 239 2.43 2.63 12.85
C ILE A 239 1.40 1.56 13.17
N VAL A 240 0.67 1.74 14.27
CA VAL A 240 -0.34 0.80 14.76
C VAL A 240 -1.72 1.34 14.45
N SER A 241 -2.63 0.49 13.97
CA SER A 241 -4.02 0.90 13.68
C SER A 241 -4.72 1.50 14.90
N ASN A 242 -4.46 0.94 16.07
CA ASN A 242 -5.05 1.42 17.32
C ASN A 242 -4.55 2.83 17.69
N ASN A 243 -5.41 3.58 18.36
CA ASN A 243 -5.08 4.92 18.85
C ASN A 243 -4.24 4.82 20.13
N ILE A 244 -2.93 4.64 19.97
CA ILE A 244 -1.94 4.59 21.06
C ILE A 244 -1.27 5.94 21.23
N LYS A 245 -0.81 6.23 22.46
CA LYS A 245 0.09 7.35 22.67
C LYS A 245 1.45 7.04 22.05
N LYS A 246 2.07 8.04 21.44
CA LYS A 246 3.42 7.97 20.88
C LYS A 246 4.45 7.64 21.99
N TRP A 247 5.27 6.62 21.76
CA TRP A 247 6.33 6.22 22.69
C TRP A 247 7.50 5.56 21.95
N LYS A 248 8.66 5.49 22.59
CA LYS A 248 9.84 4.77 22.09
C LYS A 248 10.18 3.62 23.02
N ASP A 249 10.60 2.50 22.45
CA ASP A 249 11.13 1.40 23.22
C ASP A 249 12.63 1.57 23.55
N ASP A 250 13.18 0.60 24.25
CA ASP A 250 14.60 0.53 24.64
C ASP A 250 15.55 0.31 23.44
N LYS A 251 15.03 -0.19 22.30
CA LYS A 251 15.77 -0.36 21.04
C LYS A 251 15.74 0.89 20.16
N GLY A 252 15.00 1.93 20.58
CA GLY A 252 14.84 3.19 19.86
C GLY A 252 13.78 3.16 18.75
N VAL A 253 12.94 2.12 18.68
CA VAL A 253 11.81 2.05 17.76
C VAL A 253 10.69 2.96 18.28
N LEU A 254 10.18 3.82 17.41
CA LEU A 254 9.06 4.70 17.69
C LEU A 254 7.74 3.99 17.36
N PHE A 255 6.82 3.96 18.33
CA PHE A 255 5.46 3.48 18.14
C PHE A 255 4.50 4.66 18.05
N LEU A 256 3.66 4.65 17.03
CA LEU A 256 2.78 5.75 16.66
C LEU A 256 1.39 5.21 16.29
N GLY A 257 0.33 5.81 16.80
CA GLY A 257 -1.04 5.47 16.39
C GLY A 257 -1.35 6.00 15.00
N LEU A 258 -2.15 5.25 14.23
CA LEU A 258 -2.57 5.62 12.88
C LEU A 258 -3.26 6.98 12.83
N LYS A 259 -4.09 7.28 13.84
CA LYS A 259 -4.75 8.59 13.97
C LYS A 259 -3.74 9.74 14.01
N ASP A 260 -2.75 9.65 14.89
CA ASP A 260 -1.72 10.69 15.01
C ASP A 260 -0.90 10.79 13.73
N PHE A 261 -0.58 9.64 13.11
CA PHE A 261 0.10 9.64 11.81
C PHE A 261 -0.71 10.40 10.75
N LEU A 262 -1.98 10.12 10.56
CA LEU A 262 -2.79 10.71 9.49
C LEU A 262 -3.17 12.18 9.74
N THR A 263 -3.32 12.60 11.00
CA THR A 263 -3.79 13.96 11.35
C THR A 263 -2.66 14.94 11.69
N ASN A 264 -1.45 14.45 11.95
CA ASN A 264 -0.30 15.27 12.28
C ASN A 264 0.84 15.08 11.25
N PRO A 265 1.06 16.01 10.31
CA PRO A 265 2.09 15.89 9.28
C PRO A 265 3.52 15.71 9.83
N ASP A 266 3.79 16.19 11.04
CA ASP A 266 5.11 16.13 11.69
C ASP A 266 5.26 14.92 12.62
N SER A 267 4.26 14.06 12.70
CA SER A 267 4.20 12.91 13.63
C SER A 267 5.42 11.98 13.58
N ILE A 268 6.08 11.85 12.44
CA ILE A 268 7.26 11.00 12.25
C ILE A 268 8.58 11.75 12.37
N LYS A 269 8.57 13.09 12.43
CA LYS A 269 9.78 13.91 12.47
C LYS A 269 10.36 14.06 13.88
N ASP A 270 9.53 13.99 14.91
CA ASP A 270 9.90 14.25 16.31
C ASP A 270 10.43 13.01 17.04
#